data_d7d83c4bf146708f294c1cad8336c946
#
_entry.id   d7d83c4bf146708f294c1cad8336c946
#
_cell.length_a   1.000
_cell.length_b   1.000
_cell.length_c   1.000
_cell.angle_alpha   90.00
_cell.angle_beta   90.00
_cell.angle_gamma   90.00
#
_symmetry.space_group_name_H-M   'P 1'
#
loop_
_entity.id
_entity.type
_entity.pdbx_description
1 polymer ?
#
loop_
_entity_poly.entity_id
_entity_poly.type
_entity_poly.pdbx_seq_one_letter_code
_entity_poly.pdbx_strand_id
1 'polypeptide(L)'
;MNLSLISRYRGELMGAAMLFIVLFHVWLPRTDAFFGLRRTGNIGVDIFFFLSGVGLWFSWTKLSASPVRSSLATFFKRRYLRIYPAWLIMASLYYVLDYLNHGGHSTSITDLLGDILINWDFWLHDELTFWYIPATMMLYCFAPFYMMLIRKLPLYRWLPVAMIMWCVIVQWVLPIHQAVGHLEIFWSRVPIFFIGINMGEMIRRKDELRAADIWLLLVMFIMPFAASVWLEQVRHGKFPLFVERMLYIPLTVSAVILLGMFFRITERWTIRSVSWFNYSLNYIGGLSLEIYLIHAHFVLKNIEVYRLGYWPTAVLTVVATLPLAWLLQRVAGYISRFVGKYV
;
A
#
# COMPACT_ATOMS: atom_id res chain seq x y z
N MET A 1 -13.70 17.67 15.44
CA MET A 1 -13.13 16.34 15.10
C MET A 1 -11.62 16.44 15.09
N ASN A 2 -10.89 15.34 15.31
CA ASN A 2 -9.43 15.39 15.35
C ASN A 2 -8.78 14.25 14.52
N LEU A 3 -7.49 14.39 14.21
CA LEU A 3 -6.75 13.47 13.36
C LEU A 3 -6.51 12.07 13.95
N SER A 4 -6.80 11.84 15.25
CA SER A 4 -6.63 10.51 15.86
C SER A 4 -7.53 9.43 15.25
N LEU A 5 -8.53 9.82 14.45
CA LEU A 5 -9.38 8.92 13.67
C LEU A 5 -8.56 7.97 12.80
N ILE A 6 -7.48 8.47 12.19
CA ILE A 6 -6.59 7.67 11.33
C ILE A 6 -5.95 6.51 12.09
N SER A 7 -5.53 6.74 13.33
CA SER A 7 -4.96 5.66 14.16
C SER A 7 -6.03 4.76 14.76
N ARG A 8 -7.20 5.30 15.10
CA ARG A 8 -8.33 4.56 15.69
C ARG A 8 -8.92 3.55 14.70
N TYR A 9 -9.22 4.01 13.47
CA TYR A 9 -9.83 3.19 12.42
C TYR A 9 -8.81 2.65 11.41
N ARG A 10 -7.55 2.49 11.84
CA ARG A 10 -6.48 2.04 10.95
C ARG A 10 -6.78 0.69 10.29
N GLY A 11 -7.38 -0.24 11.02
CA GLY A 11 -7.76 -1.56 10.50
C GLY A 11 -8.80 -1.45 9.39
N GLU A 12 -9.86 -0.71 9.63
CA GLU A 12 -10.94 -0.46 8.67
C GLU A 12 -10.43 0.27 7.42
N LEU A 13 -9.55 1.26 7.59
CA LEU A 13 -8.91 1.97 6.49
C LEU A 13 -8.03 1.04 5.64
N MET A 14 -7.27 0.15 6.27
CA MET A 14 -6.48 -0.88 5.58
C MET A 14 -7.38 -1.87 4.84
N GLY A 15 -8.52 -2.25 5.45
CA GLY A 15 -9.51 -3.13 4.83
C GLY A 15 -10.16 -2.50 3.60
N ALA A 16 -10.58 -1.25 3.70
CA ALA A 16 -11.13 -0.50 2.58
C ALA A 16 -10.10 -0.37 1.44
N ALA A 17 -8.84 -0.03 1.78
CA ALA A 17 -7.76 0.05 0.80
C ALA A 17 -7.52 -1.29 0.10
N MET A 18 -7.59 -2.42 0.82
CA MET A 18 -7.44 -3.75 0.23
C MET A 18 -8.58 -4.08 -0.73
N LEU A 19 -9.82 -3.73 -0.37
CA LEU A 19 -10.96 -3.91 -1.27
C LEU A 19 -10.80 -3.07 -2.54
N PHE A 20 -10.34 -1.81 -2.45
CA PHE A 20 -10.05 -0.98 -3.63
C PHE A 20 -9.01 -1.65 -4.54
N ILE A 21 -7.97 -2.27 -3.97
CA ILE A 21 -6.94 -3.00 -4.73
C ILE A 21 -7.53 -4.23 -5.43
N VAL A 22 -8.35 -5.02 -4.74
CA VAL A 22 -9.01 -6.18 -5.36
C VAL A 22 -9.90 -5.74 -6.52
N LEU A 23 -10.75 -4.73 -6.30
CA LEU A 23 -11.64 -4.18 -7.33
C LEU A 23 -10.86 -3.61 -8.52
N PHE A 24 -9.71 -2.97 -8.27
CA PHE A 24 -8.81 -2.50 -9.32
C PHE A 24 -8.27 -3.65 -10.19
N HIS A 25 -7.92 -4.79 -9.61
CA HIS A 25 -7.32 -5.89 -10.35
C HIS A 25 -8.32 -6.67 -11.19
N VAL A 26 -9.59 -6.78 -10.77
CA VAL A 26 -10.63 -7.47 -11.56
C VAL A 26 -10.78 -6.80 -12.93
N TRP A 27 -10.73 -7.63 -13.99
CA TRP A 27 -10.80 -7.13 -15.35
C TRP A 27 -12.14 -6.44 -15.69
N LEU A 28 -12.05 -5.30 -16.39
CA LEU A 28 -13.20 -4.58 -16.94
C LEU A 28 -12.79 -4.00 -18.30
N PRO A 29 -13.62 -4.11 -19.35
CA PRO A 29 -13.31 -3.54 -20.66
C PRO A 29 -13.02 -2.04 -20.61
N ARG A 30 -12.08 -1.56 -21.43
CA ARG A 30 -11.79 -0.10 -21.53
C ARG A 30 -12.95 0.73 -22.03
N THR A 31 -13.91 0.09 -22.72
CA THR A 31 -15.15 0.73 -23.24
C THR A 31 -16.26 0.84 -22.20
N ASP A 32 -16.09 0.20 -21.03
CA ASP A 32 -17.08 0.25 -19.98
C ASP A 32 -17.14 1.64 -19.33
N ALA A 33 -18.36 2.09 -18.99
CA ALA A 33 -18.59 3.40 -18.38
C ALA A 33 -17.93 3.56 -16.99
N PHE A 34 -17.66 2.46 -16.31
CA PHE A 34 -17.03 2.43 -14.98
C PHE A 34 -15.53 2.11 -15.03
N PHE A 35 -14.94 2.06 -16.21
CA PHE A 35 -13.51 1.74 -16.34
C PHE A 35 -12.62 2.71 -15.54
N GLY A 36 -12.83 4.03 -15.69
CA GLY A 36 -12.07 5.03 -14.97
C GLY A 36 -12.25 4.92 -13.46
N LEU A 37 -13.48 4.67 -13.00
CA LEU A 37 -13.77 4.47 -11.58
C LEU A 37 -13.04 3.23 -11.02
N ARG A 38 -13.08 2.10 -11.72
CA ARG A 38 -12.34 0.90 -11.34
C ARG A 38 -10.83 1.17 -11.23
N ARG A 39 -10.28 1.89 -12.19
CA ARG A 39 -8.84 2.21 -12.22
C ARG A 39 -8.40 3.05 -11.02
N THR A 40 -9.23 3.98 -10.53
CA THR A 40 -8.92 4.75 -9.32
C THR A 40 -8.82 3.89 -8.06
N GLY A 41 -9.29 2.66 -8.05
CA GLY A 41 -9.06 1.69 -6.97
C GLY A 41 -7.59 1.44 -6.65
N ASN A 42 -6.68 1.74 -7.59
CA ASN A 42 -5.23 1.73 -7.38
C ASN A 42 -4.75 2.66 -6.23
N ILE A 43 -5.54 3.66 -5.84
CA ILE A 43 -5.28 4.50 -4.66
C ILE A 43 -5.15 3.67 -3.37
N GLY A 44 -5.71 2.47 -3.31
CA GLY A 44 -5.55 1.58 -2.17
C GLY A 44 -4.09 1.34 -1.80
N VAL A 45 -3.19 1.29 -2.78
CA VAL A 45 -1.74 1.14 -2.54
C VAL A 45 -1.15 2.40 -1.91
N ASP A 46 -1.58 3.58 -2.36
CA ASP A 46 -1.14 4.86 -1.80
C ASP A 46 -1.63 5.02 -0.35
N ILE A 47 -2.87 4.57 -0.05
CA ILE A 47 -3.39 4.49 1.32
C ILE A 47 -2.53 3.56 2.18
N PHE A 48 -2.09 2.41 1.66
CA PHE A 48 -1.19 1.52 2.38
C PHE A 48 0.17 2.16 2.69
N PHE A 49 0.79 2.84 1.74
CA PHE A 49 2.04 3.55 1.97
C PHE A 49 1.87 4.66 3.01
N PHE A 50 0.82 5.46 2.89
CA PHE A 50 0.51 6.52 3.84
C PHE A 50 0.32 5.99 5.27
N LEU A 51 -0.57 4.99 5.45
CA LEU A 51 -0.84 4.37 6.75
C LEU A 51 0.37 3.62 7.32
N SER A 52 1.23 3.08 6.46
CA SER A 52 2.51 2.50 6.87
C SER A 52 3.44 3.57 7.44
N GLY A 53 3.59 4.71 6.76
CA GLY A 53 4.35 5.85 7.26
C GLY A 53 3.87 6.34 8.63
N VAL A 54 2.56 6.52 8.79
CA VAL A 54 1.93 6.87 10.08
C VAL A 54 2.27 5.81 11.15
N GLY A 55 2.09 4.53 10.84
CA GLY A 55 2.34 3.44 11.78
C GLY A 55 3.81 3.33 12.20
N LEU A 56 4.75 3.65 11.29
CA LEU A 56 6.18 3.65 11.59
C LEU A 56 6.54 4.79 12.56
N TRP A 57 5.95 5.99 12.39
CA TRP A 57 6.15 7.08 13.33
C TRP A 57 5.74 6.70 14.75
N PHE A 58 4.57 6.10 14.94
CA PHE A 58 4.12 5.63 16.27
C PHE A 58 5.06 4.56 16.84
N SER A 59 5.48 3.61 16.02
CA SER A 59 6.41 2.55 16.45
C SER A 59 7.78 3.12 16.85
N TRP A 60 8.33 3.99 16.04
CA TRP A 60 9.62 4.63 16.28
C TRP A 60 9.61 5.52 17.52
N THR A 61 8.55 6.28 17.74
CA THR A 61 8.41 7.15 18.91
C THR A 61 8.45 6.34 20.22
N LYS A 62 7.89 5.12 20.22
CA LYS A 62 7.96 4.22 21.39
C LYS A 62 9.37 3.63 21.59
N LEU A 63 10.08 3.33 20.51
CA LEU A 63 11.42 2.73 20.57
C LEU A 63 12.51 3.75 20.88
N SER A 64 12.35 4.99 20.44
CA SER A 64 13.38 6.03 20.55
C SER A 64 13.62 6.54 21.99
N ALA A 65 12.97 5.96 22.99
CA ALA A 65 13.32 6.13 24.39
C ALA A 65 14.57 5.31 24.81
N SER A 66 14.98 4.31 24.00
CA SER A 66 16.13 3.46 24.19
C SER A 66 17.32 3.94 23.35
N PRO A 67 18.55 3.43 23.60
CA PRO A 67 19.72 3.76 22.77
C PRO A 67 19.46 3.49 21.28
N VAL A 68 19.98 4.35 20.40
CA VAL A 68 19.68 4.32 18.95
C VAL A 68 19.96 2.96 18.32
N ARG A 69 21.08 2.31 18.66
CA ARG A 69 21.45 1.03 18.08
C ARG A 69 20.43 -0.08 18.41
N SER A 70 20.00 -0.17 19.66
CA SER A 70 18.98 -1.15 20.08
C SER A 70 17.59 -0.84 19.50
N SER A 71 17.27 0.45 19.34
CA SER A 71 16.05 0.91 18.70
C SER A 71 15.99 0.53 17.22
N LEU A 72 17.09 0.73 16.48
CA LEU A 72 17.20 0.32 15.08
C LEU A 72 17.08 -1.20 14.92
N ALA A 73 17.84 -1.97 15.70
CA ALA A 73 17.78 -3.42 15.65
C ALA A 73 16.35 -3.94 15.91
N THR A 74 15.71 -3.42 16.96
CA THR A 74 14.31 -3.79 17.29
C THR A 74 13.34 -3.35 16.21
N PHE A 75 13.54 -2.17 15.62
CA PHE A 75 12.71 -1.66 14.53
C PHE A 75 12.76 -2.59 13.33
N PHE A 76 13.95 -2.89 12.82
CA PHE A 76 14.13 -3.77 11.66
C PHE A 76 13.65 -5.19 11.95
N LYS A 77 14.03 -5.80 13.07
CA LYS A 77 13.54 -7.11 13.47
C LYS A 77 12.01 -7.21 13.39
N ARG A 78 11.29 -6.27 14.01
CA ARG A 78 9.81 -6.27 14.02
C ARG A 78 9.20 -6.11 12.62
N ARG A 79 9.82 -5.32 11.74
CA ARG A 79 9.29 -5.05 10.40
C ARG A 79 9.53 -6.21 9.45
N TYR A 80 10.76 -6.71 9.44
CA TYR A 80 11.09 -7.84 8.58
C TYR A 80 10.39 -9.13 9.01
N LEU A 81 10.32 -9.43 10.29
CA LEU A 81 9.58 -10.60 10.78
C LEU A 81 8.05 -10.51 10.50
N ARG A 82 7.49 -9.33 10.32
CA ARG A 82 6.07 -9.18 9.94
C ARG A 82 5.83 -9.48 8.47
N ILE A 83 6.77 -9.14 7.58
CA ILE A 83 6.58 -9.21 6.13
C ILE A 83 7.27 -10.43 5.52
N TYR A 84 8.52 -10.64 5.88
CA TYR A 84 9.41 -11.53 5.16
C TYR A 84 9.01 -13.01 5.18
N PRO A 85 8.50 -13.60 6.28
CA PRO A 85 8.06 -14.99 6.26
C PRO A 85 6.89 -15.27 5.31
N ALA A 86 5.88 -14.39 5.27
CA ALA A 86 4.77 -14.51 4.32
C ALA A 86 5.25 -14.32 2.88
N TRP A 87 6.14 -13.34 2.66
CA TRP A 87 6.78 -13.11 1.37
C TRP A 87 7.53 -14.35 0.88
N LEU A 88 8.46 -14.89 1.68
CA LEU A 88 9.26 -16.07 1.29
C LEU A 88 8.41 -17.27 0.89
N ILE A 89 7.32 -17.54 1.64
CA ILE A 89 6.41 -18.64 1.32
C ILE A 89 5.78 -18.42 -0.07
N MET A 90 5.21 -17.22 -0.30
CA MET A 90 4.46 -16.96 -1.52
C MET A 90 5.38 -16.76 -2.74
N ALA A 91 6.52 -16.09 -2.56
CA ALA A 91 7.53 -15.93 -3.61
C ALA A 91 8.11 -17.30 -4.00
N SER A 92 8.48 -18.14 -3.03
CA SER A 92 8.96 -19.49 -3.34
C SER A 92 7.90 -20.30 -4.10
N LEU A 93 6.65 -20.25 -3.64
CA LEU A 93 5.57 -20.96 -4.34
C LEU A 93 5.37 -20.47 -5.77
N TYR A 94 5.43 -19.16 -5.99
CA TYR A 94 5.22 -18.57 -7.31
C TYR A 94 6.43 -18.82 -8.24
N TYR A 95 7.62 -18.36 -7.84
CA TYR A 95 8.80 -18.38 -8.71
C TYR A 95 9.37 -19.79 -8.95
N VAL A 96 9.29 -20.69 -7.95
CA VAL A 96 9.71 -22.08 -8.16
C VAL A 96 8.78 -22.79 -9.15
N LEU A 97 7.47 -22.61 -9.02
CA LEU A 97 6.52 -23.20 -9.98
C LEU A 97 6.69 -22.62 -11.38
N ASP A 98 6.93 -21.30 -11.48
CA ASP A 98 7.20 -20.65 -12.77
C ASP A 98 8.48 -21.20 -13.40
N TYR A 99 9.56 -21.29 -12.64
CA TYR A 99 10.85 -21.83 -13.09
C TYR A 99 10.74 -23.27 -13.60
N LEU A 100 10.05 -24.14 -12.85
CA LEU A 100 9.83 -25.54 -13.23
C LEU A 100 8.97 -25.69 -14.48
N ASN A 101 8.05 -24.74 -14.72
CA ASN A 101 7.19 -24.73 -15.89
C ASN A 101 7.77 -23.93 -17.07
N HIS A 102 9.01 -23.49 -16.99
CA HIS A 102 9.66 -22.62 -17.99
C HIS A 102 8.87 -21.35 -18.29
N GLY A 103 8.29 -20.73 -17.26
CA GLY A 103 7.38 -19.58 -17.34
C GLY A 103 8.02 -18.25 -17.73
N GLY A 104 9.35 -18.14 -17.66
CA GLY A 104 10.11 -17.01 -18.19
C GLY A 104 10.47 -15.89 -17.20
N HIS A 105 10.01 -15.93 -15.94
CA HIS A 105 10.45 -14.96 -14.92
C HIS A 105 11.90 -15.21 -14.52
N SER A 106 12.23 -16.42 -14.08
CA SER A 106 13.59 -16.76 -13.65
C SER A 106 14.29 -17.62 -14.72
N THR A 107 15.39 -17.14 -15.29
CA THR A 107 16.12 -17.82 -16.36
C THR A 107 17.23 -18.75 -15.85
N SER A 108 17.65 -18.58 -14.59
CA SER A 108 18.70 -19.35 -13.93
C SER A 108 18.39 -19.56 -12.46
N ILE A 109 19.10 -20.46 -11.79
CA ILE A 109 18.97 -20.67 -10.33
C ILE A 109 19.37 -19.41 -9.56
N THR A 110 20.35 -18.66 -10.02
CA THR A 110 20.76 -17.39 -9.39
C THR A 110 19.65 -16.36 -9.50
N ASP A 111 19.01 -16.26 -10.65
CA ASP A 111 17.88 -15.39 -10.91
C ASP A 111 16.69 -15.77 -10.02
N LEU A 112 16.34 -17.06 -10.00
CA LEU A 112 15.31 -17.59 -9.10
C LEU A 112 15.54 -17.24 -7.62
N LEU A 113 16.78 -17.37 -7.14
CA LEU A 113 17.10 -16.98 -5.77
C LEU A 113 17.00 -15.47 -5.56
N GLY A 114 17.40 -14.67 -6.54
CA GLY A 114 17.24 -13.21 -6.52
C GLY A 114 15.76 -12.80 -6.44
N ASP A 115 14.90 -13.45 -7.22
CA ASP A 115 13.45 -13.18 -7.21
C ASP A 115 12.81 -13.57 -5.88
N ILE A 116 13.14 -14.73 -5.33
CA ILE A 116 12.61 -15.17 -4.04
C ILE A 116 13.10 -14.30 -2.89
N LEU A 117 14.37 -13.89 -2.88
CA LEU A 117 14.94 -13.17 -1.75
C LEU A 117 14.61 -11.68 -1.76
N ILE A 118 14.71 -11.01 -2.91
CA ILE A 118 14.59 -9.55 -3.01
C ILE A 118 13.73 -9.06 -4.18
N ASN A 119 13.11 -9.96 -4.92
CA ASN A 119 12.31 -9.68 -6.11
C ASN A 119 13.13 -8.93 -7.19
N TRP A 120 14.12 -9.60 -7.78
CA TRP A 120 14.93 -9.05 -8.87
C TRP A 120 14.10 -8.70 -10.09
N ASP A 121 13.05 -9.45 -10.39
CA ASP A 121 12.11 -9.15 -11.46
C ASP A 121 11.63 -7.69 -11.41
N PHE A 122 11.24 -7.23 -10.23
CA PHE A 122 10.81 -5.85 -10.03
C PHE A 122 11.96 -4.84 -10.18
N TRP A 123 13.12 -5.12 -9.57
CA TRP A 123 14.21 -4.14 -9.54
C TRP A 123 14.99 -4.03 -10.85
N LEU A 124 15.07 -5.12 -11.61
CA LEU A 124 15.98 -5.25 -12.76
C LEU A 124 15.24 -5.46 -14.09
N HIS A 125 14.06 -6.09 -14.10
CA HIS A 125 13.40 -6.57 -15.31
C HIS A 125 12.05 -5.88 -15.61
N ASP A 126 11.69 -4.81 -14.88
CA ASP A 126 10.43 -4.06 -15.05
C ASP A 126 9.15 -4.91 -14.83
N GLU A 127 9.25 -5.97 -14.07
CA GLU A 127 8.12 -6.83 -13.77
C GLU A 127 7.38 -6.39 -12.51
N LEU A 128 6.05 -6.28 -12.60
CA LEU A 128 5.22 -5.79 -11.49
C LEU A 128 4.72 -6.88 -10.55
N THR A 129 5.23 -8.10 -10.68
CA THR A 129 4.87 -9.21 -9.81
C THR A 129 5.31 -8.93 -8.37
N PHE A 130 4.35 -8.83 -7.46
CA PHE A 130 4.57 -8.54 -6.03
C PHE A 130 5.37 -7.26 -5.70
N TRP A 131 5.48 -6.32 -6.63
CA TRP A 131 6.31 -5.11 -6.54
C TRP A 131 6.16 -4.31 -5.22
N TYR A 132 4.97 -4.34 -4.61
CA TYR A 132 4.70 -3.59 -3.37
C TYR A 132 5.54 -4.07 -2.18
N ILE A 133 5.90 -5.35 -2.13
CA ILE A 133 6.69 -5.92 -1.03
C ILE A 133 8.12 -5.36 -1.02
N PRO A 134 8.93 -5.52 -2.11
CA PRO A 134 10.27 -4.96 -2.13
C PRO A 134 10.27 -3.44 -2.00
N ALA A 135 9.29 -2.74 -2.60
CA ALA A 135 9.11 -1.30 -2.45
C ALA A 135 8.88 -0.90 -0.99
N THR A 136 7.99 -1.60 -0.28
CA THR A 136 7.74 -1.35 1.16
C THR A 136 8.96 -1.64 2.02
N MET A 137 9.67 -2.74 1.77
CA MET A 137 10.89 -3.10 2.51
C MET A 137 11.98 -2.06 2.30
N MET A 138 12.15 -1.55 1.08
CA MET A 138 13.09 -0.46 0.77
C MET A 138 12.74 0.82 1.56
N LEU A 139 11.48 1.23 1.55
CA LEU A 139 11.04 2.40 2.33
C LEU A 139 11.26 2.23 3.83
N TYR A 140 11.10 1.01 4.35
CA TYR A 140 11.35 0.71 5.75
C TYR A 140 12.84 0.82 6.12
N CYS A 141 13.77 0.58 5.18
CA CYS A 141 15.19 0.83 5.40
C CYS A 141 15.48 2.31 5.66
N PHE A 142 14.82 3.21 4.93
CA PHE A 142 15.07 4.65 5.05
C PHE A 142 14.25 5.34 6.15
N ALA A 143 13.10 4.77 6.53
CA ALA A 143 12.17 5.40 7.46
C ALA A 143 12.78 5.82 8.81
N PRO A 144 13.55 4.99 9.55
CA PRO A 144 14.09 5.39 10.85
C PRO A 144 15.08 6.55 10.72
N PHE A 145 15.89 6.58 9.66
CA PHE A 145 16.85 7.66 9.41
C PHE A 145 16.12 8.98 9.11
N TYR A 146 15.07 8.93 8.30
CA TYR A 146 14.23 10.11 8.06
C TYR A 146 13.56 10.60 9.34
N MET A 147 13.02 9.71 10.17
CA MET A 147 12.39 10.08 11.44
C MET A 147 13.39 10.68 12.44
N MET A 148 14.63 10.20 12.45
CA MET A 148 15.72 10.84 13.23
C MET A 148 16.05 12.22 12.68
N LEU A 149 16.15 12.36 11.36
CA LEU A 149 16.49 13.62 10.69
C LEU A 149 15.46 14.70 10.99
N ILE A 150 14.17 14.46 10.78
CA ILE A 150 13.11 15.45 11.01
C ILE A 150 12.89 15.81 12.48
N ARG A 151 13.38 14.99 13.41
CA ARG A 151 13.38 15.30 14.84
C ARG A 151 14.50 16.28 15.20
N LYS A 152 15.67 16.12 14.59
CA LYS A 152 16.81 17.05 14.79
C LYS A 152 16.64 18.36 14.04
N LEU A 153 16.17 18.27 12.81
CA LEU A 153 16.07 19.37 11.85
C LEU A 153 14.67 19.38 11.22
N PRO A 154 13.70 20.08 11.84
CA PRO A 154 12.31 20.09 11.38
C PRO A 154 12.11 20.58 9.93
N LEU A 155 13.05 21.35 9.38
CA LEU A 155 13.04 21.80 7.99
C LEU A 155 12.97 20.63 7.00
N TYR A 156 13.59 19.49 7.32
CA TYR A 156 13.55 18.30 6.44
C TYR A 156 12.17 17.63 6.33
N ARG A 157 11.15 18.11 7.05
CA ARG A 157 9.75 17.73 6.81
C ARG A 157 9.24 18.16 5.43
N TRP A 158 9.93 19.10 4.78
CA TRP A 158 9.66 19.50 3.40
C TRP A 158 10.28 18.57 2.34
N LEU A 159 11.06 17.58 2.75
CA LEU A 159 11.69 16.62 1.82
C LEU A 159 10.69 15.92 0.87
N PRO A 160 9.43 15.58 1.27
CA PRO A 160 8.44 15.08 0.33
C PRO A 160 8.18 16.01 -0.86
N VAL A 161 8.31 17.32 -0.71
CA VAL A 161 8.20 18.26 -1.83
C VAL A 161 9.35 18.07 -2.82
N ALA A 162 10.58 17.90 -2.31
CA ALA A 162 11.74 17.57 -3.16
C ALA A 162 11.56 16.21 -3.86
N MET A 163 10.92 15.23 -3.20
CA MET A 163 10.60 13.94 -3.80
C MET A 163 9.55 14.06 -4.92
N ILE A 164 8.57 14.96 -4.77
CA ILE A 164 7.61 15.30 -5.84
C ILE A 164 8.36 15.95 -7.02
N MET A 165 9.26 16.90 -6.74
CA MET A 165 10.08 17.50 -7.78
C MET A 165 10.95 16.46 -8.51
N TRP A 166 11.50 15.48 -7.78
CA TRP A 166 12.19 14.34 -8.37
C TRP A 166 11.31 13.58 -9.36
N CYS A 167 10.05 13.32 -9.01
CA CYS A 167 9.12 12.64 -9.92
C CYS A 167 8.95 13.41 -11.24
N VAL A 168 8.88 14.74 -11.16
CA VAL A 168 8.81 15.59 -12.37
C VAL A 168 10.12 15.51 -13.16
N ILE A 169 11.26 15.58 -12.49
CA ILE A 169 12.59 15.52 -13.14
C ILE A 169 12.77 14.20 -13.89
N VAL A 170 12.47 13.07 -13.23
CA VAL A 170 12.57 11.74 -13.85
C VAL A 170 11.69 11.64 -15.10
N GLN A 171 10.52 12.24 -15.09
CA GLN A 171 9.60 12.19 -16.24
C GLN A 171 10.13 12.98 -17.45
N TRP A 172 10.76 14.14 -17.20
CA TRP A 172 11.13 15.08 -18.28
C TRP A 172 12.59 15.02 -18.72
N VAL A 173 13.48 14.47 -17.88
CA VAL A 173 14.90 14.34 -18.21
C VAL A 173 15.17 12.96 -18.79
N LEU A 174 15.25 12.89 -20.12
CA LEU A 174 15.31 11.63 -20.88
C LEU A 174 16.38 10.63 -20.38
N PRO A 175 17.65 11.01 -20.12
CA PRO A 175 18.65 10.06 -19.62
C PRO A 175 18.27 9.45 -18.26
N ILE A 176 17.63 10.23 -17.37
CA ILE A 176 17.19 9.76 -16.06
C ILE A 176 15.97 8.85 -16.22
N HIS A 177 15.02 9.24 -17.08
CA HIS A 177 13.85 8.42 -17.40
C HIS A 177 14.25 7.04 -17.95
N GLN A 178 15.19 6.99 -18.88
CA GLN A 178 15.70 5.73 -19.41
C GLN A 178 16.36 4.84 -18.36
N ALA A 179 17.02 5.44 -17.35
CA ALA A 179 17.71 4.69 -16.30
C ALA A 179 16.77 4.14 -15.22
N VAL A 180 15.75 4.91 -14.81
CA VAL A 180 14.91 4.58 -13.65
C VAL A 180 13.41 4.66 -13.90
N GLY A 181 12.98 4.86 -15.16
CA GLY A 181 11.56 4.97 -15.52
C GLY A 181 10.78 3.68 -15.24
N HIS A 182 11.41 2.52 -15.37
CA HIS A 182 10.82 1.22 -15.04
C HIS A 182 10.39 1.13 -13.56
N LEU A 183 11.02 1.89 -12.65
CA LEU A 183 10.66 1.96 -11.25
C LEU A 183 9.64 3.09 -10.94
N GLU A 184 8.98 3.67 -11.95
CA GLU A 184 8.05 4.79 -11.77
C GLU A 184 6.92 4.47 -10.78
N ILE A 185 6.44 3.24 -10.78
CA ILE A 185 5.42 2.77 -9.85
C ILE A 185 5.86 2.86 -8.38
N PHE A 186 7.16 2.75 -8.12
CA PHE A 186 7.75 2.86 -6.78
C PHE A 186 8.07 4.31 -6.42
N TRP A 187 8.97 4.98 -7.17
CA TRP A 187 9.46 6.29 -6.73
C TRP A 187 8.38 7.36 -6.76
N SER A 188 7.35 7.24 -7.61
CA SER A 188 6.20 8.15 -7.61
C SER A 188 5.32 8.05 -6.36
N ARG A 189 5.44 6.98 -5.57
CA ARG A 189 4.74 6.78 -4.29
C ARG A 189 5.60 7.06 -3.06
N VAL A 190 6.89 7.32 -3.23
CA VAL A 190 7.78 7.71 -2.12
C VAL A 190 7.25 8.94 -1.37
N PRO A 191 6.78 10.02 -2.03
CA PRO A 191 6.27 11.20 -1.32
C PRO A 191 5.15 10.89 -0.33
N ILE A 192 4.15 10.10 -0.73
CA ILE A 192 2.98 9.82 0.12
C ILE A 192 3.33 9.02 1.38
N PHE A 193 4.31 8.13 1.31
CA PHE A 193 4.82 7.41 2.46
C PHE A 193 5.47 8.36 3.48
N PHE A 194 6.32 9.30 3.03
CA PHE A 194 6.98 10.26 3.91
C PHE A 194 6.02 11.35 4.43
N ILE A 195 4.98 11.72 3.66
CA ILE A 195 3.87 12.54 4.15
C ILE A 195 3.15 11.81 5.30
N GLY A 196 2.94 10.50 5.19
CA GLY A 196 2.38 9.68 6.27
C GLY A 196 3.24 9.74 7.55
N ILE A 197 4.56 9.65 7.43
CA ILE A 197 5.48 9.82 8.58
C ILE A 197 5.32 11.22 9.21
N ASN A 198 5.31 12.27 8.38
CA ASN A 198 5.17 13.65 8.84
C ASN A 198 3.85 13.90 9.59
N MET A 199 2.75 13.31 9.11
CA MET A 199 1.44 13.43 9.76
C MET A 199 1.35 12.61 11.07
N GLY A 200 2.23 11.64 11.27
CA GLY A 200 2.23 10.80 12.45
C GLY A 200 2.26 11.59 13.77
N GLU A 201 2.99 12.70 13.83
CA GLU A 201 3.02 13.56 15.02
C GLU A 201 1.71 14.31 15.24
N MET A 202 1.10 14.88 14.20
CA MET A 202 -0.19 15.57 14.27
C MET A 202 -1.31 14.62 14.72
N ILE A 203 -1.29 13.38 14.20
CA ILE A 203 -2.23 12.33 14.58
C ILE A 203 -2.03 11.95 16.06
N ARG A 204 -0.79 11.86 16.52
CA ARG A 204 -0.45 11.54 17.93
C ARG A 204 -0.90 12.64 18.88
N ARG A 205 -0.74 13.91 18.49
CA ARG A 205 -1.20 15.09 19.28
C ARG A 205 -2.72 15.24 19.27
N LYS A 206 -3.42 14.50 18.38
CA LYS A 206 -4.87 14.60 18.17
C LYS A 206 -5.28 15.99 17.68
N ASP A 207 -4.48 16.58 16.79
CA ASP A 207 -4.76 17.91 16.25
C ASP A 207 -6.18 17.99 15.72
N GLU A 208 -6.88 19.09 16.07
CA GLU A 208 -8.29 19.28 15.76
C GLU A 208 -8.49 19.79 14.34
N LEU A 209 -9.55 19.29 13.70
CA LEU A 209 -10.00 19.74 12.40
C LEU A 209 -11.07 20.81 12.55
N ARG A 210 -10.85 21.98 12.00
CA ARG A 210 -11.80 23.08 11.90
C ARG A 210 -12.78 22.86 10.76
N ALA A 211 -13.85 23.62 10.70
CA ALA A 211 -14.81 23.54 9.60
C ALA A 211 -14.16 23.86 8.24
N ALA A 212 -13.26 24.84 8.20
CA ALA A 212 -12.52 25.19 6.99
C ALA A 212 -11.63 24.02 6.49
N ASP A 213 -10.99 23.27 7.42
CA ASP A 213 -10.17 22.11 7.07
C ASP A 213 -11.02 21.01 6.43
N ILE A 214 -12.27 20.83 6.90
CA ILE A 214 -13.21 19.84 6.33
C ILE A 214 -13.58 20.23 4.89
N TRP A 215 -13.88 21.50 4.64
CA TRP A 215 -14.14 21.97 3.26
C TRP A 215 -12.92 21.79 2.36
N LEU A 216 -11.73 22.10 2.84
CA LEU A 216 -10.48 21.85 2.11
C LEU A 216 -10.31 20.36 1.80
N LEU A 217 -10.55 19.48 2.77
CA LEU A 217 -10.49 18.02 2.57
C LEU A 217 -11.49 17.53 1.52
N LEU A 218 -12.71 18.08 1.51
CA LEU A 218 -13.71 17.75 0.48
C LEU A 218 -13.25 18.18 -0.91
N VAL A 219 -12.68 19.37 -1.06
CA VAL A 219 -12.11 19.83 -2.33
C VAL A 219 -10.93 18.94 -2.74
N MET A 220 -10.00 18.66 -1.82
CA MET A 220 -8.85 17.77 -2.04
C MET A 220 -9.24 16.32 -2.33
N PHE A 221 -10.46 15.92 -2.02
CA PHE A 221 -11.02 14.63 -2.38
C PHE A 221 -11.71 14.68 -3.73
N ILE A 222 -12.71 15.56 -3.88
CA ILE A 222 -13.61 15.59 -5.06
C ILE A 222 -12.85 15.94 -6.33
N MET A 223 -12.01 16.98 -6.30
CA MET A 223 -11.32 17.46 -7.51
C MET A 223 -10.30 16.43 -8.05
N PRO A 224 -9.35 15.91 -7.25
CA PRO A 224 -8.42 14.90 -7.74
C PRO A 224 -9.11 13.57 -8.08
N PHE A 225 -10.17 13.19 -7.35
CA PHE A 225 -10.93 11.97 -7.65
C PHE A 225 -11.62 12.10 -9.03
N ALA A 226 -12.36 13.18 -9.26
CA ALA A 226 -13.02 13.41 -10.55
C ALA A 226 -12.00 13.52 -11.70
N ALA A 227 -10.88 14.22 -11.47
CA ALA A 227 -9.80 14.32 -12.44
C ALA A 227 -9.16 12.96 -12.76
N SER A 228 -8.93 12.12 -11.75
CA SER A 228 -8.36 10.79 -11.92
C SER A 228 -9.32 9.86 -12.68
N VAL A 229 -10.61 9.85 -12.30
CA VAL A 229 -11.65 9.08 -13.01
C VAL A 229 -11.72 9.51 -14.47
N TRP A 230 -11.79 10.84 -14.72
CA TRP A 230 -11.84 11.37 -16.08
C TRP A 230 -10.60 11.03 -16.90
N LEU A 231 -9.41 11.19 -16.30
CA LEU A 231 -8.14 10.91 -16.96
C LEU A 231 -8.05 9.43 -17.40
N GLU A 232 -8.39 8.51 -16.51
CA GLU A 232 -8.40 7.08 -16.81
C GLU A 232 -9.49 6.71 -17.82
N GLN A 233 -10.68 7.31 -17.72
CA GLN A 233 -11.79 7.03 -18.64
C GLN A 233 -11.51 7.51 -20.06
N VAL A 234 -10.93 8.71 -20.22
CA VAL A 234 -10.69 9.33 -21.53
C VAL A 234 -9.37 8.87 -22.16
N ARG A 235 -8.30 8.79 -21.35
CA ARG A 235 -6.96 8.46 -21.84
C ARG A 235 -6.64 6.99 -21.77
N HIS A 236 -7.45 6.18 -21.08
CA HIS A 236 -7.31 4.71 -20.95
C HIS A 236 -5.89 4.25 -20.55
N GLY A 237 -5.26 4.96 -19.62
CA GLY A 237 -3.89 4.69 -19.16
C GLY A 237 -2.79 5.17 -20.12
N LYS A 238 -3.12 5.91 -21.19
CA LYS A 238 -2.14 6.50 -22.11
C LYS A 238 -1.68 7.87 -21.65
N PHE A 239 -1.12 7.94 -20.46
CA PHE A 239 -0.52 9.14 -19.86
C PHE A 239 0.62 8.74 -18.93
N PRO A 240 1.56 9.65 -18.64
CA PRO A 240 2.63 9.38 -17.69
C PRO A 240 2.07 9.06 -16.30
N LEU A 241 2.54 7.96 -15.70
CA LEU A 241 2.02 7.47 -14.43
C LEU A 241 2.13 8.51 -13.30
N PHE A 242 3.18 9.34 -13.32
CA PHE A 242 3.37 10.38 -12.32
C PHE A 242 2.20 11.40 -12.27
N VAL A 243 1.51 11.67 -13.39
CA VAL A 243 0.37 12.59 -13.43
C VAL A 243 -0.75 12.08 -12.53
N GLU A 244 -1.07 10.81 -12.63
CA GLU A 244 -2.05 10.17 -11.75
C GLU A 244 -1.58 10.22 -10.28
N ARG A 245 -0.27 9.98 -10.03
CA ARG A 245 0.28 9.99 -8.67
C ARG A 245 0.25 11.37 -8.03
N MET A 246 0.41 12.43 -8.79
CA MET A 246 0.23 13.79 -8.28
C MET A 246 -1.21 14.04 -7.81
N LEU A 247 -2.20 13.49 -8.52
CA LEU A 247 -3.60 13.52 -8.10
C LEU A 247 -3.85 12.65 -6.85
N TYR A 248 -3.16 11.51 -6.75
CA TYR A 248 -3.32 10.58 -5.63
C TYR A 248 -2.74 11.08 -4.31
N ILE A 249 -1.77 11.99 -4.32
CA ILE A 249 -1.22 12.54 -3.07
C ILE A 249 -2.30 13.28 -2.26
N PRO A 250 -2.95 14.34 -2.76
CA PRO A 250 -4.03 15.00 -2.01
C PRO A 250 -5.25 14.09 -1.81
N LEU A 251 -5.57 13.25 -2.80
CA LEU A 251 -6.69 12.33 -2.72
C LEU A 251 -6.49 11.30 -1.59
N THR A 252 -5.31 10.73 -1.42
CA THR A 252 -5.02 9.76 -0.36
C THR A 252 -5.18 10.37 1.04
N VAL A 253 -4.58 11.55 1.25
CA VAL A 253 -4.66 12.23 2.55
C VAL A 253 -6.11 12.54 2.91
N SER A 254 -6.86 13.13 1.97
CA SER A 254 -8.26 13.49 2.18
C SER A 254 -9.16 12.25 2.32
N ALA A 255 -8.97 11.22 1.49
CA ALA A 255 -9.73 9.97 1.56
C ALA A 255 -9.57 9.29 2.92
N VAL A 256 -8.34 9.17 3.42
CA VAL A 256 -8.06 8.53 4.72
C VAL A 256 -8.74 9.27 5.86
N ILE A 257 -8.70 10.62 5.86
CA ILE A 257 -9.34 11.42 6.90
C ILE A 257 -10.87 11.32 6.80
N LEU A 258 -11.43 11.49 5.60
CA LEU A 258 -12.88 11.44 5.37
C LEU A 258 -13.46 10.05 5.66
N LEU A 259 -12.78 8.97 5.27
CA LEU A 259 -13.17 7.60 5.64
C LEU A 259 -13.09 7.39 7.17
N GLY A 260 -12.05 7.89 7.83
CA GLY A 260 -11.97 7.87 9.29
C GLY A 260 -13.14 8.61 9.96
N MET A 261 -13.57 9.75 9.38
CA MET A 261 -14.76 10.48 9.84
C MET A 261 -16.04 9.67 9.61
N PHE A 262 -16.17 9.04 8.44
CA PHE A 262 -17.28 8.15 8.11
C PHE A 262 -17.38 6.99 9.11
N PHE A 263 -16.29 6.28 9.40
CA PHE A 263 -16.29 5.18 10.38
C PHE A 263 -16.67 5.65 11.78
N ARG A 264 -16.26 6.85 12.17
CA ARG A 264 -16.69 7.42 13.46
C ARG A 264 -18.19 7.72 13.52
N ILE A 265 -18.77 8.20 12.41
CA ILE A 265 -20.21 8.48 12.32
C ILE A 265 -20.98 7.16 12.37
N THR A 266 -20.54 6.18 11.57
CA THR A 266 -21.20 4.87 11.50
C THR A 266 -21.08 4.07 12.79
N GLU A 267 -19.99 4.22 13.54
CA GLU A 267 -19.84 3.57 14.87
C GLU A 267 -20.92 4.03 15.87
N ARG A 268 -21.43 5.26 15.73
CA ARG A 268 -22.51 5.78 16.56
C ARG A 268 -23.89 5.22 16.20
N TRP A 269 -24.02 4.61 15.03
CA TRP A 269 -25.25 3.97 14.63
C TRP A 269 -25.32 2.60 15.30
N THR A 270 -26.36 2.40 16.13
CA THR A 270 -26.62 1.13 16.81
C THR A 270 -27.13 0.02 15.89
N ILE A 271 -27.01 0.21 14.58
CA ILE A 271 -27.48 -0.73 13.57
C ILE A 271 -26.46 -1.88 13.46
N ARG A 272 -26.91 -3.09 13.73
CA ARG A 272 -26.10 -4.31 13.74
C ARG A 272 -25.32 -4.56 12.43
N SER A 273 -25.92 -4.25 11.28
CA SER A 273 -25.29 -4.39 9.97
C SER A 273 -24.08 -3.46 9.77
N VAL A 274 -24.13 -2.25 10.33
CA VAL A 274 -23.02 -1.27 10.24
C VAL A 274 -21.86 -1.70 11.13
N SER A 275 -22.15 -2.22 12.31
CA SER A 275 -21.12 -2.79 13.19
C SER A 275 -20.43 -3.98 12.53
N TRP A 276 -21.19 -4.82 11.83
CA TRP A 276 -20.68 -5.95 11.07
C TRP A 276 -19.78 -5.52 9.90
N PHE A 277 -20.15 -4.46 9.20
CA PHE A 277 -19.37 -3.89 8.10
C PHE A 277 -18.00 -3.38 8.61
N ASN A 278 -17.98 -2.57 9.65
CA ASN A 278 -16.72 -2.06 10.24
C ASN A 278 -15.84 -3.21 10.75
N TYR A 279 -16.44 -4.21 11.40
CA TYR A 279 -15.73 -5.41 11.84
C TYR A 279 -15.10 -6.18 10.68
N SER A 280 -15.86 -6.37 9.58
CA SER A 280 -15.37 -7.07 8.39
C SER A 280 -14.21 -6.32 7.73
N LEU A 281 -14.29 -5.00 7.62
CA LEU A 281 -13.19 -4.20 7.11
C LEU A 281 -11.95 -4.29 8.01
N ASN A 282 -12.12 -4.21 9.32
CA ASN A 282 -11.01 -4.36 10.25
C ASN A 282 -10.35 -5.75 10.14
N TYR A 283 -11.14 -6.81 9.98
CA TYR A 283 -10.66 -8.17 9.76
C TYR A 283 -9.86 -8.29 8.45
N ILE A 284 -10.39 -7.78 7.34
CA ILE A 284 -9.70 -7.71 6.04
C ILE A 284 -8.40 -6.91 6.17
N GLY A 285 -8.44 -5.78 6.87
CA GLY A 285 -7.26 -4.94 7.11
C GLY A 285 -6.17 -5.66 7.90
N GLY A 286 -6.54 -6.52 8.86
CA GLY A 286 -5.61 -7.37 9.61
C GLY A 286 -4.91 -8.42 8.75
N LEU A 287 -5.53 -8.84 7.65
CA LEU A 287 -5.03 -9.82 6.66
C LEU A 287 -4.48 -9.17 5.38
N SER A 288 -4.40 -7.84 5.32
CA SER A 288 -4.13 -7.11 4.07
C SER A 288 -2.84 -7.51 3.36
N LEU A 289 -1.77 -7.84 4.09
CA LEU A 289 -0.50 -8.31 3.51
C LEU A 289 -0.69 -9.67 2.82
N GLU A 290 -1.33 -10.59 3.51
CA GLU A 290 -1.53 -11.95 3.05
C GLU A 290 -2.53 -11.98 1.87
N ILE A 291 -3.58 -11.15 1.93
CA ILE A 291 -4.52 -10.96 0.81
C ILE A 291 -3.77 -10.40 -0.40
N TYR A 292 -2.91 -9.38 -0.21
CA TYR A 292 -2.12 -8.81 -1.30
C TYR A 292 -1.28 -9.88 -2.02
N LEU A 293 -0.62 -10.75 -1.27
CA LEU A 293 0.23 -11.81 -1.82
C LEU A 293 -0.54 -12.91 -2.59
N ILE A 294 -1.82 -13.11 -2.26
CA ILE A 294 -2.59 -14.25 -2.79
C ILE A 294 -3.59 -13.84 -3.86
N HIS A 295 -4.29 -12.70 -3.69
CA HIS A 295 -5.51 -12.39 -4.44
C HIS A 295 -5.33 -12.37 -5.95
N ALA A 296 -4.26 -11.75 -6.46
CA ALA A 296 -4.08 -11.55 -7.91
C ALA A 296 -3.59 -12.84 -8.61
N HIS A 297 -2.43 -13.34 -8.19
CA HIS A 297 -1.74 -14.41 -8.91
C HIS A 297 -2.32 -15.80 -8.64
N PHE A 298 -2.85 -16.05 -7.44
CA PHE A 298 -3.30 -17.38 -7.03
C PHE A 298 -4.82 -17.56 -7.06
N VAL A 299 -5.60 -16.48 -6.93
CA VAL A 299 -7.06 -16.56 -6.87
C VAL A 299 -7.72 -15.91 -8.08
N LEU A 300 -7.51 -14.63 -8.29
CA LEU A 300 -8.20 -13.87 -9.34
C LEU A 300 -7.92 -14.45 -10.72
N LYS A 301 -6.65 -14.71 -11.06
CA LYS A 301 -6.25 -15.27 -12.36
C LYS A 301 -7.01 -16.58 -12.68
N ASN A 302 -7.26 -17.41 -11.66
CA ASN A 302 -7.99 -18.66 -11.82
C ASN A 302 -9.53 -18.47 -11.94
N ILE A 303 -10.08 -17.44 -11.29
CA ILE A 303 -11.52 -17.12 -11.35
C ILE A 303 -11.88 -16.45 -12.68
N GLU A 304 -11.01 -15.60 -13.22
CA GLU A 304 -11.24 -14.87 -14.49
C GLU A 304 -11.41 -15.80 -15.70
N VAL A 305 -10.86 -17.00 -15.65
CA VAL A 305 -11.05 -18.03 -16.70
C VAL A 305 -12.52 -18.34 -16.91
N TYR A 306 -13.36 -18.27 -15.88
CA TYR A 306 -14.80 -18.56 -15.95
C TYR A 306 -15.65 -17.42 -16.51
N ARG A 307 -15.09 -16.23 -16.75
CA ARG A 307 -15.75 -15.06 -17.35
C ARG A 307 -17.09 -14.68 -16.70
N LEU A 308 -17.16 -14.73 -15.37
CA LEU A 308 -18.40 -14.51 -14.59
C LEU A 308 -18.89 -13.05 -14.59
N GLY A 309 -18.13 -12.11 -15.17
CA GLY A 309 -18.37 -10.69 -15.06
C GLY A 309 -17.72 -10.05 -13.83
N TYR A 310 -17.75 -8.72 -13.78
CA TYR A 310 -16.96 -7.94 -12.81
C TYR A 310 -17.32 -8.23 -11.34
N TRP A 311 -18.58 -8.05 -10.95
CA TRP A 311 -18.99 -8.18 -9.55
C TRP A 311 -18.91 -9.60 -8.99
N PRO A 312 -19.39 -10.65 -9.70
CA PRO A 312 -19.21 -12.02 -9.21
C PRO A 312 -17.73 -12.40 -9.08
N THR A 313 -16.87 -11.99 -10.03
CA THR A 313 -15.43 -12.24 -9.96
C THR A 313 -14.81 -11.53 -8.75
N ALA A 314 -15.16 -10.26 -8.49
CA ALA A 314 -14.68 -9.51 -7.33
C ALA A 314 -15.07 -10.17 -6.01
N VAL A 315 -16.35 -10.51 -5.84
CA VAL A 315 -16.87 -11.16 -4.62
C VAL A 315 -16.20 -12.51 -4.39
N LEU A 316 -16.15 -13.36 -5.42
CA LEU A 316 -15.51 -14.67 -5.32
C LEU A 316 -14.02 -14.55 -5.00
N THR A 317 -13.32 -13.58 -5.60
CA THR A 317 -11.92 -13.33 -5.29
C THR A 317 -11.72 -12.99 -3.82
N VAL A 318 -12.53 -12.09 -3.26
CA VAL A 318 -12.46 -11.76 -1.83
C VAL A 318 -12.75 -12.99 -0.97
N VAL A 319 -13.87 -13.67 -1.22
CA VAL A 319 -14.32 -14.81 -0.42
C VAL A 319 -13.30 -15.96 -0.45
N ALA A 320 -12.77 -16.30 -1.62
CA ALA A 320 -11.80 -17.38 -1.77
C ALA A 320 -10.42 -17.00 -1.18
N THR A 321 -10.04 -15.73 -1.24
CA THR A 321 -8.73 -15.28 -0.72
C THR A 321 -8.69 -15.27 0.81
N LEU A 322 -9.78 -14.95 1.50
CA LEU A 322 -9.80 -14.78 2.95
C LEU A 322 -9.30 -16.01 3.74
N PRO A 323 -9.80 -17.25 3.49
CA PRO A 323 -9.32 -18.43 4.21
C PRO A 323 -7.84 -18.74 3.93
N LEU A 324 -7.40 -18.53 2.69
CA LEU A 324 -6.00 -18.71 2.29
C LEU A 324 -5.09 -17.69 2.97
N ALA A 325 -5.51 -16.44 3.01
CA ALA A 325 -4.79 -15.37 3.70
C ALA A 325 -4.70 -15.62 5.20
N TRP A 326 -5.78 -16.09 5.82
CA TRP A 326 -5.79 -16.49 7.23
C TRP A 326 -4.79 -17.64 7.49
N LEU A 327 -4.79 -18.67 6.64
CA LEU A 327 -3.85 -19.77 6.75
C LEU A 327 -2.40 -19.30 6.62
N LEU A 328 -2.10 -18.50 5.58
CA LEU A 328 -0.77 -17.93 5.38
C LEU A 328 -0.31 -17.10 6.58
N GLN A 329 -1.21 -16.26 7.15
CA GLN A 329 -0.89 -15.49 8.35
C GLN A 329 -0.53 -16.39 9.55
N ARG A 330 -1.23 -17.50 9.74
CA ARG A 330 -0.95 -18.47 10.81
C ARG A 330 0.42 -19.10 10.63
N VAL A 331 0.72 -19.58 9.42
CA VAL A 331 2.01 -20.24 9.10
C VAL A 331 3.16 -19.22 9.23
N ALA A 332 3.05 -18.06 8.60
CA ALA A 332 4.06 -17.01 8.68
C ALA A 332 4.26 -16.51 10.12
N GLY A 333 3.18 -16.41 10.91
CA GLY A 333 3.23 -16.05 12.32
C GLY A 333 3.93 -17.11 13.20
N TYR A 334 3.79 -18.39 12.86
CA TYR A 334 4.54 -19.46 13.52
C TYR A 334 6.06 -19.35 13.24
N ILE A 335 6.42 -19.19 11.95
CA ILE A 335 7.81 -19.00 11.52
C ILE A 335 8.42 -17.75 12.18
N SER A 336 7.69 -16.64 12.19
CA SER A 336 8.16 -15.39 12.82
C SER A 336 8.45 -15.54 14.30
N ARG A 337 7.64 -16.29 15.02
CA ARG A 337 7.85 -16.58 16.45
C ARG A 337 9.04 -17.50 16.67
N PHE A 338 9.21 -18.50 15.81
CA PHE A 338 10.35 -19.42 15.87
C PHE A 338 11.66 -18.66 15.62
N VAL A 339 11.77 -17.97 14.49
CA VAL A 339 12.97 -17.17 14.14
C VAL A 339 13.22 -16.07 15.16
N GLY A 340 12.16 -15.40 15.64
CA GLY A 340 12.27 -14.31 16.60
C GLY A 340 12.85 -14.71 17.98
N LYS A 341 12.93 -16.01 18.29
CA LYS A 341 13.61 -16.52 19.50
C LYS A 341 15.13 -16.57 19.36
N TYR A 342 15.63 -16.69 18.12
CA TYR A 342 17.06 -16.88 17.84
C TYR A 342 17.76 -15.62 17.31
N VAL A 343 17.01 -14.63 16.88
CA VAL A 343 17.45 -13.31 16.41
C VAL A 343 17.03 -12.23 17.42
#